data_cf5cd754ae0d2ecb42725a55faea45d9
#
_entry.id   cf5cd754ae0d2ecb42725a55faea45d9
#
_cell.length_a   1.000
_cell.length_b   1.000
_cell.length_c   1.000
_cell.angle_alpha   90.00
_cell.angle_beta   90.00
_cell.angle_gamma   90.00
#
_symmetry.space_group_name_H-M   'P 1'
#
loop_
_entity.id
_entity.type
_entity.pdbx_description
1 polymer ?
#
loop_
_entity_poly.entity_id
_entity_poly.type
_entity_poly.pdbx_seq_one_letter_code
_entity_poly.pdbx_strand_id
1 'polypeptide(L)'
;MKNPLSNYGRLFWITPIVLSCLVFVSKSYPEEANLKINILNLDKPGVLYLSICRDEAGFKRTVEKESEEESCINSAGEIDLQNLEINTMLPHGEYALTLFIDFNGNKKIDKNFLGIPKEQYGFSNNVMGRMAPPTFDQAKFVVTGPTTQNIKLRIGIPKQD
;
A
#
# COMPACT_ATOMS: atom_id res chain seq x y z
N MET A 1 51.01 55.01 61.47
CA MET A 1 52.18 54.80 60.60
C MET A 1 51.86 53.69 59.61
N LYS A 2 51.81 54.03 58.33
CA LYS A 2 51.87 53.22 57.10
C LYS A 2 51.12 51.86 56.98
N ASN A 3 50.02 51.94 56.31
CA ASN A 3 49.43 50.80 55.55
C ASN A 3 50.23 50.51 54.28
N PRO A 4 50.34 49.26 53.83
CA PRO A 4 50.44 48.99 52.43
C PRO A 4 49.23 48.20 51.91
N LEU A 5 48.84 48.61 50.74
CA LEU A 5 47.79 48.18 49.88
C LEU A 5 47.87 46.68 49.50
N SER A 6 46.78 45.97 49.65
CA SER A 6 46.59 44.62 49.09
C SER A 6 45.89 44.71 47.74
N ASN A 7 46.65 44.35 46.70
CA ASN A 7 46.15 44.21 45.34
C ASN A 7 45.38 42.90 45.21
N TYR A 8 44.06 42.97 45.07
CA TYR A 8 43.27 41.81 44.66
C TYR A 8 43.12 41.79 43.14
N GLY A 9 43.93 40.96 42.51
CA GLY A 9 43.74 40.62 41.10
C GLY A 9 42.44 39.89 40.88
N ARG A 10 41.55 40.46 40.10
CA ARG A 10 40.32 39.80 39.62
C ARG A 10 40.69 38.80 38.54
N LEU A 11 40.64 37.52 38.88
CA LEU A 11 40.70 36.42 37.91
C LEU A 11 39.34 36.38 37.20
N PHE A 12 39.32 36.81 35.94
CA PHE A 12 38.16 36.57 35.04
C PHE A 12 38.19 35.11 34.64
N TRP A 13 37.27 34.33 35.19
CA TRP A 13 36.96 33.01 34.69
C TRP A 13 36.16 33.13 33.39
N ILE A 14 36.82 32.89 32.25
CA ILE A 14 36.16 32.77 30.97
C ILE A 14 35.60 31.35 30.92
N THR A 15 34.32 31.16 31.19
CA THR A 15 33.61 29.91 30.97
C THR A 15 33.42 29.73 29.46
N PRO A 16 33.89 28.65 28.83
CA PRO A 16 33.57 28.40 27.45
C PRO A 16 32.08 28.05 27.34
N ILE A 17 31.33 28.88 26.64
CA ILE A 17 29.95 28.56 26.20
C ILE A 17 30.09 27.47 25.16
N VAL A 18 29.89 26.22 25.56
CA VAL A 18 29.69 25.09 24.62
C VAL A 18 28.34 25.29 23.95
N LEU A 19 28.37 25.89 22.76
CA LEU A 19 27.22 25.98 21.89
C LEU A 19 26.88 24.57 21.40
N SER A 20 26.03 23.85 22.15
CA SER A 20 25.49 22.56 21.75
C SER A 20 24.59 22.78 20.55
N CYS A 21 25.10 22.51 19.35
CA CYS A 21 24.33 22.49 18.13
C CYS A 21 23.41 21.25 18.17
N LEU A 22 22.18 21.42 18.65
CA LEU A 22 21.12 20.43 18.54
C LEU A 22 20.77 20.25 17.06
N VAL A 23 21.39 19.24 16.44
CA VAL A 23 21.00 18.79 15.10
C VAL A 23 19.63 18.15 15.23
N PHE A 24 18.57 18.89 14.90
CA PHE A 24 17.23 18.33 14.69
C PHE A 24 17.30 17.48 13.42
N VAL A 25 17.50 16.19 13.58
CA VAL A 25 17.25 15.23 12.50
C VAL A 25 15.75 15.17 12.33
N SER A 26 15.22 15.94 11.39
CA SER A 26 13.81 15.83 10.98
C SER A 26 13.63 14.46 10.32
N LYS A 27 12.86 13.60 10.97
CA LYS A 27 12.46 12.31 10.41
C LYS A 27 11.54 12.62 9.24
N SER A 28 12.05 12.52 8.01
CA SER A 28 11.24 12.63 6.81
C SER A 28 10.36 11.38 6.73
N TYR A 29 9.07 11.54 6.98
CA TYR A 29 8.09 10.49 6.68
C TYR A 29 7.84 10.50 5.17
N PRO A 30 7.66 9.33 4.54
CA PRO A 30 7.28 9.28 3.13
C PRO A 30 5.97 10.04 2.95
N GLU A 31 5.90 10.85 1.90
CA GLU A 31 4.67 11.53 1.52
C GLU A 31 3.62 10.49 1.13
N GLU A 32 2.40 10.63 1.65
CA GLU A 32 1.30 9.71 1.39
C GLU A 32 0.23 10.39 0.54
N ALA A 33 -0.44 9.60 -0.28
CA ALA A 33 -1.54 10.05 -1.10
C ALA A 33 -2.73 9.09 -1.04
N ASN A 34 -3.93 9.62 -1.26
CA ASN A 34 -5.15 8.83 -1.28
C ASN A 34 -5.26 8.00 -2.55
N LEU A 35 -5.43 6.69 -2.39
CA LEU A 35 -5.85 5.78 -3.44
C LEU A 35 -7.35 5.48 -3.26
N LYS A 36 -8.13 5.84 -4.28
CA LYS A 36 -9.52 5.49 -4.42
C LYS A 36 -9.65 4.27 -5.34
N ILE A 37 -10.35 3.24 -4.91
CA ILE A 37 -10.63 2.04 -5.70
C ILE A 37 -12.14 1.94 -5.89
N ASN A 38 -12.59 2.05 -7.12
CA ASN A 38 -14.00 1.84 -7.49
C ASN A 38 -14.17 0.42 -8.03
N ILE A 39 -15.08 -0.33 -7.45
CA ILE A 39 -15.42 -1.69 -7.88
C ILE A 39 -16.58 -1.61 -8.87
N LEU A 40 -16.40 -2.19 -10.04
CA LEU A 40 -17.38 -2.18 -11.12
C LEU A 40 -17.81 -3.61 -11.45
N ASN A 41 -19.09 -3.77 -11.80
CA ASN A 41 -19.68 -5.05 -12.21
C ASN A 41 -19.71 -6.10 -11.09
N LEU A 42 -19.96 -5.69 -9.85
CA LEU A 42 -20.25 -6.64 -8.77
C LEU A 42 -21.60 -7.30 -9.02
N ASP A 43 -21.64 -8.64 -9.10
CA ASP A 43 -22.86 -9.40 -9.38
C ASP A 43 -23.75 -9.55 -8.15
N LYS A 44 -23.15 -9.78 -6.98
CA LYS A 44 -23.85 -9.95 -5.70
C LYS A 44 -22.92 -9.63 -4.53
N PRO A 45 -23.47 -9.35 -3.34
CA PRO A 45 -22.70 -9.14 -2.12
C PRO A 45 -21.80 -10.33 -1.77
N GLY A 46 -20.68 -10.07 -1.10
CA GLY A 46 -19.73 -11.07 -0.64
C GLY A 46 -18.64 -10.46 0.23
N VAL A 47 -17.57 -11.19 0.48
CA VAL A 47 -16.39 -10.69 1.16
C VAL A 47 -15.33 -10.34 0.13
N LEU A 48 -14.96 -9.07 0.06
CA LEU A 48 -13.85 -8.61 -0.75
C LEU A 48 -12.53 -8.96 -0.06
N TYR A 49 -11.60 -9.54 -0.79
CA TYR A 49 -10.19 -9.67 -0.44
C TYR A 49 -9.37 -8.82 -1.40
N LEU A 50 -8.58 -7.90 -0.85
CA LEU A 50 -7.79 -6.93 -1.59
C LEU A 50 -6.33 -7.03 -1.16
N SER A 51 -5.42 -7.10 -2.13
CA SER A 51 -3.98 -7.03 -1.90
C SER A 51 -3.36 -5.95 -2.79
N ILE A 52 -2.57 -5.05 -2.18
CA ILE A 52 -1.83 -3.99 -2.85
C ILE A 52 -0.35 -4.22 -2.59
N CYS A 53 0.39 -4.62 -3.62
CA CYS A 53 1.80 -5.04 -3.52
C CYS A 53 2.73 -3.98 -4.12
N ARG A 54 3.93 -3.85 -3.53
CA ARG A 54 4.97 -2.90 -3.97
C ARG A 54 6.03 -3.51 -4.87
N ASP A 55 6.06 -4.83 -4.96
CA ASP A 55 7.08 -5.55 -5.68
C ASP A 55 6.52 -6.76 -6.44
N GLU A 56 7.28 -7.19 -7.44
CA GLU A 56 6.92 -8.31 -8.30
C GLU A 56 6.81 -9.63 -7.51
N ALA A 57 7.71 -9.85 -6.55
CA ALA A 57 7.76 -11.10 -5.81
C ALA A 57 6.51 -11.28 -4.93
N GLY A 58 6.09 -10.23 -4.20
CA GLY A 58 4.86 -10.24 -3.41
C GLY A 58 3.62 -10.39 -4.28
N PHE A 59 3.52 -9.60 -5.35
CA PHE A 59 2.38 -9.67 -6.26
C PHE A 59 2.25 -11.06 -6.89
N LYS A 60 3.35 -11.63 -7.38
CA LYS A 60 3.38 -12.98 -7.97
C LYS A 60 2.93 -14.03 -6.97
N ARG A 61 3.47 -14.02 -5.74
CA ARG A 61 3.06 -14.97 -4.71
C ARG A 61 1.59 -14.84 -4.34
N THR A 62 1.07 -13.62 -4.22
CA THR A 62 -0.34 -13.38 -3.94
C THR A 62 -1.25 -13.95 -5.02
N VAL A 63 -0.94 -13.74 -6.31
CA VAL A 63 -1.81 -14.20 -7.41
C VAL A 63 -1.65 -15.69 -7.75
N GLU A 64 -0.47 -16.27 -7.53
CA GLU A 64 -0.20 -17.68 -7.82
C GLU A 64 -0.56 -18.62 -6.66
N LYS A 65 -0.25 -18.20 -5.42
CA LYS A 65 -0.44 -19.02 -4.21
C LYS A 65 -1.69 -18.66 -3.42
N GLU A 66 -2.36 -17.57 -3.76
CA GLU A 66 -3.54 -17.07 -3.06
C GLU A 66 -3.27 -16.88 -1.54
N SER A 67 -2.04 -16.47 -1.22
CA SER A 67 -1.61 -16.22 0.15
C SER A 67 -1.43 -14.72 0.39
N GLU A 68 -1.77 -14.28 1.60
CA GLU A 68 -1.40 -12.95 2.05
C GLU A 68 0.11 -12.86 2.18
N GLU A 69 0.71 -11.87 1.52
CA GLU A 69 2.16 -11.63 1.57
C GLU A 69 2.46 -10.42 2.44
N GLU A 70 3.46 -10.52 3.31
CA GLU A 70 3.88 -9.44 4.20
C GLU A 70 4.35 -8.18 3.44
N SER A 71 4.85 -8.34 2.21
CA SER A 71 5.23 -7.22 1.34
C SER A 71 4.05 -6.51 0.67
N CYS A 72 2.82 -7.02 0.87
CA CYS A 72 1.59 -6.46 0.37
C CYS A 72 0.74 -5.90 1.51
N ILE A 73 -0.02 -4.85 1.22
CA ILE A 73 -1.08 -4.35 2.09
C ILE A 73 -2.33 -5.17 1.80
N ASN A 74 -2.75 -5.98 2.78
CA ASN A 74 -3.89 -6.88 2.65
C ASN A 74 -5.08 -6.32 3.44
N SER A 75 -6.27 -6.41 2.85
CA SER A 75 -7.51 -5.99 3.48
C SER A 75 -8.64 -6.93 3.07
N ALA A 76 -9.54 -7.20 4.02
CA ALA A 76 -10.77 -7.95 3.76
C ALA A 76 -11.96 -7.25 4.42
N GLY A 77 -13.11 -7.26 3.74
CA GLY A 77 -14.33 -6.64 4.24
C GLY A 77 -15.56 -7.01 3.42
N GLU A 78 -16.70 -6.90 4.04
CA GLU A 78 -17.97 -7.08 3.33
C GLU A 78 -18.17 -6.00 2.28
N ILE A 79 -18.64 -6.39 1.12
CA ILE A 79 -18.98 -5.49 0.02
C ILE A 79 -20.38 -5.82 -0.51
N ASP A 80 -21.14 -4.79 -0.80
CA ASP A 80 -22.48 -4.88 -1.36
C ASP A 80 -22.64 -3.96 -2.57
N LEU A 81 -23.80 -4.03 -3.23
CA LEU A 81 -24.10 -3.24 -4.44
C LEU A 81 -24.21 -1.73 -4.21
N GLN A 82 -24.23 -1.27 -2.95
CA GLN A 82 -24.33 0.14 -2.58
C GLN A 82 -22.97 0.73 -2.16
N ASN A 83 -22.03 -0.13 -1.70
CA ASN A 83 -20.74 0.29 -1.18
C ASN A 83 -19.60 -0.28 -2.04
N LEU A 84 -19.37 0.36 -3.18
CA LEU A 84 -18.43 -0.07 -4.22
C LEU A 84 -17.15 0.77 -4.27
N GLU A 85 -16.88 1.56 -3.23
CA GLU A 85 -15.72 2.45 -3.16
C GLU A 85 -14.87 2.12 -1.93
N ILE A 86 -13.56 2.01 -2.14
CA ILE A 86 -12.57 1.83 -1.07
C ILE A 86 -11.58 2.99 -1.15
N ASN A 87 -11.26 3.58 -0.01
CA ASN A 87 -10.25 4.62 0.11
C ASN A 87 -9.15 4.16 1.07
N THR A 88 -7.90 4.33 0.66
CA THR A 88 -6.73 4.03 1.50
C THR A 88 -5.61 5.03 1.24
N MET A 89 -4.80 5.30 2.26
CA MET A 89 -3.60 6.12 2.12
C MET A 89 -2.40 5.24 1.83
N LEU A 90 -1.63 5.61 0.82
CA LEU A 90 -0.41 4.93 0.43
C LEU A 90 0.76 5.91 0.34
N PRO A 91 1.94 5.55 0.83
CA PRO A 91 3.16 6.27 0.49
C PRO A 91 3.38 6.37 -1.01
N HIS A 92 4.01 7.44 -1.48
CA HIS A 92 4.36 7.56 -2.89
C HIS A 92 5.15 6.34 -3.38
N GLY A 93 4.84 5.82 -4.56
CA GLY A 93 5.48 4.62 -5.10
C GLY A 93 4.72 3.95 -6.24
N GLU A 94 5.29 2.84 -6.70
CA GLU A 94 4.65 1.94 -7.66
C GLU A 94 3.95 0.80 -6.92
N TYR A 95 2.77 0.42 -7.40
CA TYR A 95 1.92 -0.61 -6.81
C TYR A 95 1.23 -1.43 -7.88
N ALA A 96 0.98 -2.69 -7.60
CA ALA A 96 0.02 -3.50 -8.34
C ALA A 96 -1.05 -4.03 -7.37
N LEU A 97 -2.29 -4.06 -7.83
CA LEU A 97 -3.44 -4.45 -7.04
C LEU A 97 -4.10 -5.69 -7.63
N THR A 98 -4.47 -6.63 -6.78
CA THR A 98 -5.37 -7.74 -7.08
C THR A 98 -6.48 -7.81 -6.04
N LEU A 99 -7.66 -8.23 -6.45
CA LEU A 99 -8.77 -8.47 -5.55
C LEU A 99 -9.67 -9.59 -6.06
N PHE A 100 -10.39 -10.22 -5.15
CA PHE A 100 -11.48 -11.15 -5.48
C PHE A 100 -12.62 -11.02 -4.47
N ILE A 101 -13.79 -11.54 -4.86
CA ILE A 101 -14.99 -11.56 -4.03
C ILE A 101 -15.29 -13.01 -3.65
N ASP A 102 -15.15 -13.31 -2.38
CA ASP A 102 -15.50 -14.61 -1.80
C ASP A 102 -17.01 -14.66 -1.54
N PHE A 103 -17.70 -15.54 -2.25
CA PHE A 103 -19.15 -15.68 -2.17
C PHE A 103 -19.62 -16.78 -1.22
N ASN A 104 -18.73 -17.64 -0.75
CA ASN A 104 -19.05 -18.78 0.10
C ASN A 104 -18.36 -18.79 1.46
N GLY A 105 -17.49 -17.80 1.75
CA GLY A 105 -16.83 -17.62 3.03
C GLY A 105 -15.64 -18.54 3.28
N ASN A 106 -15.07 -19.14 2.21
CA ASN A 106 -13.94 -20.08 2.34
C ASN A 106 -12.56 -19.40 2.35
N LYS A 107 -12.50 -18.06 2.16
CA LYS A 107 -11.31 -17.19 2.14
C LYS A 107 -10.32 -17.48 1.01
N LYS A 108 -10.80 -18.06 -0.07
CA LYS A 108 -10.02 -18.41 -1.25
C LYS A 108 -10.82 -18.14 -2.50
N ILE A 109 -10.15 -17.81 -3.59
CA ILE A 109 -10.81 -17.74 -4.89
C ILE A 109 -11.10 -19.16 -5.42
N ASP A 110 -12.37 -19.47 -5.57
CA ASP A 110 -12.78 -20.76 -6.11
C ASP A 110 -12.42 -20.89 -7.59
N LYS A 111 -11.91 -22.06 -7.96
CA LYS A 111 -11.54 -22.40 -9.34
C LYS A 111 -12.21 -23.70 -9.78
N ASN A 112 -12.38 -23.85 -11.08
CA ASN A 112 -12.77 -25.14 -11.65
C ASN A 112 -11.54 -26.07 -11.80
N PHE A 113 -11.76 -27.28 -12.34
CA PHE A 113 -10.70 -28.27 -12.53
C PHE A 113 -9.60 -27.86 -13.54
N LEU A 114 -9.85 -26.80 -14.34
CA LEU A 114 -8.87 -26.20 -15.25
C LEU A 114 -8.12 -25.03 -14.62
N GLY A 115 -8.37 -24.72 -13.33
CA GLY A 115 -7.78 -23.57 -12.64
C GLY A 115 -8.43 -22.22 -12.96
N ILE A 116 -9.59 -22.22 -13.64
CA ILE A 116 -10.31 -21.02 -14.04
C ILE A 116 -11.15 -20.52 -12.86
N PRO A 117 -11.06 -19.24 -12.45
CA PRO A 117 -11.85 -18.67 -11.36
C PRO A 117 -13.36 -18.81 -11.60
N LYS A 118 -14.08 -19.21 -10.55
CA LYS A 118 -15.53 -19.27 -10.47
C LYS A 118 -16.13 -18.07 -9.74
N GLU A 119 -15.29 -17.33 -9.03
CA GLU A 119 -15.65 -16.13 -8.31
C GLU A 119 -15.14 -14.90 -9.03
N GLN A 120 -15.72 -13.74 -8.68
CA GLN A 120 -15.35 -12.49 -9.31
C GLN A 120 -13.98 -12.02 -8.82
N TYR A 121 -13.15 -11.57 -9.73
CA TYR A 121 -11.81 -11.03 -9.46
C TYR A 121 -11.46 -9.87 -10.37
N GLY A 122 -10.42 -9.13 -10.00
CA GLY A 122 -9.92 -8.01 -10.79
C GLY A 122 -8.49 -7.64 -10.45
N PHE A 123 -7.88 -6.88 -11.36
CA PHE A 123 -6.53 -6.34 -11.22
C PHE A 123 -6.51 -4.85 -11.55
N SER A 124 -5.54 -4.12 -10.98
CA SER A 124 -5.27 -2.73 -11.38
C SER A 124 -5.09 -2.61 -12.89
N ASN A 125 -5.41 -1.42 -13.43
CA ASN A 125 -5.43 -1.12 -14.85
C ASN A 125 -6.35 -2.03 -15.68
N ASN A 126 -7.18 -2.86 -15.05
CA ASN A 126 -8.03 -3.86 -15.71
C ASN A 126 -7.27 -4.83 -16.61
N VAL A 127 -5.98 -5.02 -16.37
CA VAL A 127 -5.17 -5.97 -17.13
C VAL A 127 -5.62 -7.40 -16.93
N MET A 128 -5.37 -8.22 -17.94
CA MET A 128 -5.66 -9.66 -17.92
C MET A 128 -4.50 -10.42 -18.54
N GLY A 129 -4.05 -11.43 -17.83
CA GLY A 129 -3.18 -12.43 -18.43
C GLY A 129 -3.94 -13.31 -19.42
N ARG A 130 -3.26 -13.87 -20.42
CA ARG A 130 -3.91 -14.73 -21.43
C ARG A 130 -4.29 -16.11 -20.89
N MET A 131 -3.37 -16.76 -20.19
CA MET A 131 -3.53 -18.11 -19.62
C MET A 131 -3.04 -18.21 -18.18
N ALA A 132 -2.55 -17.12 -17.63
CA ALA A 132 -2.05 -16.98 -16.27
C ALA A 132 -2.43 -15.58 -15.74
N PRO A 133 -2.36 -15.34 -14.43
CA PRO A 133 -2.49 -13.98 -13.89
C PRO A 133 -1.53 -12.99 -14.57
N PRO A 134 -1.86 -11.70 -14.59
CA PRO A 134 -0.94 -10.67 -15.12
C PRO A 134 0.33 -10.59 -14.27
N THR A 135 1.41 -10.07 -14.87
CA THR A 135 2.63 -9.73 -14.14
C THR A 135 2.46 -8.42 -13.36
N PHE A 136 3.36 -8.17 -12.40
CA PHE A 136 3.43 -6.89 -11.69
C PHE A 136 3.54 -5.72 -12.67
N ASP A 137 4.45 -5.79 -13.65
CA ASP A 137 4.65 -4.74 -14.65
C ASP A 137 3.41 -4.43 -15.49
N GLN A 138 2.59 -5.43 -15.76
CA GLN A 138 1.32 -5.22 -16.47
C GLN A 138 0.26 -4.55 -15.59
N ALA A 139 0.24 -4.87 -14.31
CA ALA A 139 -0.74 -4.37 -13.36
C ALA A 139 -0.32 -3.07 -12.67
N LYS A 140 0.98 -2.72 -12.67
CA LYS A 140 1.49 -1.61 -11.87
C LYS A 140 0.92 -0.24 -12.25
N PHE A 141 0.72 0.59 -11.23
CA PHE A 141 0.34 2.00 -11.33
C PHE A 141 1.16 2.83 -10.34
N VAL A 142 1.23 4.13 -10.55
CA VAL A 142 2.03 5.05 -9.73
C VAL A 142 1.12 5.86 -8.83
N VAL A 143 1.50 6.00 -7.56
CA VAL A 143 0.88 6.88 -6.58
C VAL A 143 1.88 7.98 -6.23
N THR A 144 1.65 9.20 -6.74
CA THR A 144 2.41 10.43 -6.44
C THR A 144 1.48 11.59 -6.05
N GLY A 145 0.21 11.29 -5.85
CA GLY A 145 -0.88 12.20 -5.51
C GLY A 145 -2.19 11.43 -5.50
N PRO A 146 -3.34 12.09 -5.31
CA PRO A 146 -4.64 11.43 -5.35
C PRO A 146 -4.81 10.60 -6.62
N THR A 147 -4.98 9.30 -6.46
CA THR A 147 -5.02 8.32 -7.54
C THR A 147 -6.33 7.54 -7.50
N THR A 148 -6.88 7.18 -8.67
CA THR A 148 -8.10 6.38 -8.76
C THR A 148 -7.87 5.16 -9.62
N GLN A 149 -8.27 3.99 -9.13
CA GLN A 149 -8.34 2.72 -9.86
C GLN A 149 -9.80 2.29 -10.02
N ASN A 150 -10.24 2.11 -11.27
CA ASN A 150 -11.57 1.58 -11.58
C ASN A 150 -11.43 0.10 -11.95
N ILE A 151 -11.78 -0.81 -11.04
CA ILE A 151 -11.57 -2.25 -11.20
C ILE A 151 -12.85 -2.91 -11.70
N LYS A 152 -12.84 -3.40 -12.93
CA LYS A 152 -13.94 -4.19 -13.49
C LYS A 152 -13.79 -5.64 -13.06
N LEU A 153 -14.71 -6.11 -12.24
CA LEU A 153 -14.79 -7.50 -11.82
C LEU A 153 -15.17 -8.41 -12.99
N ARG A 154 -14.62 -9.62 -12.98
CA ARG A 154 -14.82 -10.65 -14.00
C ARG A 154 -14.87 -12.03 -13.38
N ILE A 155 -15.52 -12.97 -14.07
CA ILE A 155 -15.53 -14.41 -13.75
C ILE A 155 -14.92 -15.14 -14.94
N GLY A 156 -14.17 -16.20 -14.67
CA GLY A 156 -13.61 -17.06 -15.71
C GLY A 156 -12.46 -16.41 -16.47
N ILE A 157 -12.23 -16.82 -17.69
CA ILE A 157 -11.27 -16.19 -18.62
C ILE A 157 -12.08 -15.29 -19.55
N PRO A 158 -11.86 -13.96 -19.51
CA PRO A 158 -12.55 -13.05 -20.41
C PRO A 158 -12.25 -13.39 -21.86
N LYS A 159 -13.28 -13.33 -22.71
CA LYS A 159 -13.08 -13.39 -24.15
C LYS A 159 -12.27 -12.18 -24.56
N GLN A 160 -11.23 -12.38 -25.35
CA GLN A 160 -10.51 -11.29 -26.02
C GLN A 160 -11.40 -10.85 -27.19
N ASP A 161 -11.84 -9.59 -27.12
CA ASP A 161 -12.47 -8.91 -28.26
C ASP A 161 -11.43 -8.56 -29.32
#